data_d65f453f1fff57695e1c05ded726cf78
#
_entry.id   d65f453f1fff57695e1c05ded726cf78
#
_cell.length_a   1.000
_cell.length_b   1.000
_cell.length_c   1.000
_cell.angle_alpha   90.00
_cell.angle_beta   90.00
_cell.angle_gamma   90.00
#
_symmetry.space_group_name_H-M   'P 1'
#
loop_
_entity.id
_entity.type
_entity.pdbx_description
1 polymer ?
#
loop_
_entity_poly.entity_id
_entity_poly.type
_entity_poly.pdbx_seq_one_letter_code
_entity_poly.pdbx_strand_id
1 'polypeptide(L)'
;HQSSVFHLFTNGTLIDEEFCKEVQKVGNMAFFISIEGIGDATDDRRGKGVFDKVMHAMDLMQKYGLLYGTSICYTSQNYKAVTSDEFIDMLISHGVRFNWYFHYMPIGDGANVDLMLNAEQREYMIHRVREIRGLTGGKQIFCIDFQNDGEYIDGCIAGGRQYAHINPAGDVEPCVFIHYSNANIHEKSLLECLQQPLFKEYHKGQPFNHN
;
A
#
# COMPACT_ATOMS: atom_id res chain seq x y z
N HIS A 1 -17.92 2.68 15.13
CA HIS A 1 -17.65 3.20 13.77
C HIS A 1 -17.96 2.17 12.67
N GLN A 2 -19.18 1.60 12.69
CA GLN A 2 -19.60 0.56 11.73
C GLN A 2 -19.77 1.08 10.29
N SER A 3 -19.87 2.41 10.10
CA SER A 3 -19.95 3.05 8.77
C SER A 3 -18.58 3.30 8.13
N SER A 4 -17.50 2.96 8.81
CA SER A 4 -16.12 3.14 8.30
C SER A 4 -15.46 1.79 8.09
N VAL A 5 -14.60 1.69 7.09
CA VAL A 5 -13.70 0.54 6.88
C VAL A 5 -12.30 0.96 7.31
N PHE A 6 -11.63 0.09 8.06
CA PHE A 6 -10.27 0.33 8.54
C PHE A 6 -9.30 -0.53 7.74
N HIS A 7 -8.38 0.12 7.05
CA HIS A 7 -7.27 -0.52 6.35
C HIS A 7 -6.02 -0.48 7.21
N LEU A 8 -5.49 -1.64 7.57
CA LEU A 8 -4.31 -1.76 8.41
C LEU A 8 -3.13 -2.32 7.61
N PHE A 9 -2.07 -1.52 7.47
CA PHE A 9 -0.80 -1.96 6.92
C PHE A 9 0.06 -2.53 8.05
N THR A 10 0.53 -3.76 7.89
CA THR A 10 1.22 -4.48 8.95
C THR A 10 2.33 -5.40 8.40
N ASN A 11 3.33 -5.67 9.20
CA ASN A 11 4.31 -6.72 8.90
C ASN A 11 3.76 -8.15 9.13
N GLY A 12 2.57 -8.27 9.72
CA GLY A 12 1.86 -9.54 9.91
C GLY A 12 2.45 -10.49 10.98
N THR A 13 3.57 -10.15 11.59
CA THR A 13 4.34 -11.08 12.44
C THR A 13 3.71 -11.43 13.79
N LEU A 14 2.69 -10.69 14.19
CA LEU A 14 1.94 -10.87 15.45
C LEU A 14 0.50 -11.35 15.23
N ILE A 15 0.13 -11.69 14.01
CA ILE A 15 -1.21 -12.20 13.72
C ILE A 15 -1.31 -13.64 14.20
N ASP A 16 -2.24 -13.88 15.10
CA ASP A 16 -2.56 -15.19 15.67
C ASP A 16 -4.06 -15.50 15.54
N GLU A 17 -4.48 -16.66 16.02
CA GLU A 17 -5.88 -17.09 15.96
C GLU A 17 -6.82 -16.21 16.79
N GLU A 18 -6.37 -15.72 17.94
CA GLU A 18 -7.19 -14.86 18.80
C GLU A 18 -7.47 -13.54 18.11
N PHE A 19 -6.43 -12.93 17.56
CA PHE A 19 -6.56 -11.73 16.73
C PHE A 19 -7.53 -11.93 15.56
N CYS A 20 -7.39 -13.03 14.81
CA CYS A 20 -8.30 -13.32 13.69
C CYS A 20 -9.76 -13.44 14.12
N LYS A 21 -10.03 -14.08 15.25
CA LYS A 21 -11.40 -14.19 15.82
C LYS A 21 -11.98 -12.85 16.21
N GLU A 22 -11.18 -11.98 16.82
CA GLU A 22 -11.63 -10.63 17.20
C GLU A 22 -11.93 -9.78 15.96
N VAL A 23 -11.04 -9.81 14.95
CA VAL A 23 -11.25 -9.11 13.67
C VAL A 23 -12.52 -9.59 12.96
N GLN A 24 -12.78 -10.91 12.96
CA GLN A 24 -13.98 -11.47 12.36
C GLN A 24 -15.26 -10.93 13.04
N LYS A 25 -15.27 -10.75 14.35
CA LYS A 25 -16.39 -10.16 15.09
C LYS A 25 -16.64 -8.70 14.72
N VAL A 26 -15.56 -7.94 14.51
CA VAL A 26 -15.64 -6.51 14.16
C VAL A 26 -16.16 -6.31 12.74
N GLY A 27 -15.69 -7.09 11.77
CA GLY A 27 -16.23 -7.21 10.42
C GLY A 27 -15.97 -6.04 9.45
N ASN A 28 -15.27 -4.97 9.87
CA ASN A 28 -15.01 -3.78 9.05
C ASN A 28 -13.52 -3.43 8.94
N MET A 29 -12.65 -4.44 9.06
CA MET A 29 -11.20 -4.28 8.91
C MET A 29 -10.70 -5.08 7.71
N ALA A 30 -9.76 -4.49 6.96
CA ALA A 30 -9.01 -5.13 5.90
C ALA A 30 -7.51 -4.94 6.14
N PHE A 31 -6.71 -5.95 5.85
CA PHE A 31 -5.29 -5.95 6.15
C PHE A 31 -4.46 -5.97 4.88
N PHE A 32 -3.35 -5.24 4.91
CA PHE A 32 -2.33 -5.25 3.87
C PHE A 32 -1.01 -5.71 4.49
N ILE A 33 -0.69 -6.98 4.27
CA ILE A 33 0.51 -7.60 4.83
C ILE A 33 1.71 -7.25 3.97
N SER A 34 2.74 -6.74 4.60
CA SER A 34 3.96 -6.35 3.90
C SER A 34 4.80 -7.56 3.50
N ILE A 35 5.16 -7.67 2.22
CA ILE A 35 5.98 -8.73 1.65
C ILE A 35 6.81 -8.17 0.47
N GLU A 36 8.05 -8.63 0.27
CA GLU A 36 8.94 -8.12 -0.80
C GLU A 36 9.40 -9.19 -1.79
N GLY A 37 8.84 -10.39 -1.72
CA GLY A 37 9.17 -11.54 -2.56
C GLY A 37 9.11 -12.85 -1.79
N ILE A 38 9.54 -13.95 -2.40
CA ILE A 38 9.53 -15.29 -1.81
C ILE A 38 10.79 -15.48 -0.95
N GLY A 39 10.65 -16.06 0.24
CA GLY A 39 11.75 -16.48 1.11
C GLY A 39 12.72 -15.36 1.44
N ASP A 40 13.98 -15.54 1.08
CA ASP A 40 15.08 -14.63 1.40
C ASP A 40 14.83 -13.19 0.89
N ALA A 41 14.09 -13.01 -0.20
CA ALA A 41 13.77 -11.67 -0.71
C ALA A 41 12.95 -10.84 0.29
N THR A 42 12.11 -11.48 1.09
CA THR A 42 11.40 -10.82 2.20
C THR A 42 12.29 -10.77 3.45
N ASP A 43 12.99 -11.84 3.78
CA ASP A 43 13.80 -11.95 4.99
C ASP A 43 14.99 -10.98 5.00
N ASP A 44 15.65 -10.77 3.88
CA ASP A 44 16.79 -9.84 3.75
C ASP A 44 16.41 -8.40 4.09
N ARG A 45 15.19 -8.00 3.76
CA ARG A 45 14.71 -6.64 4.05
C ARG A 45 14.04 -6.50 5.40
N ARG A 46 13.35 -7.56 5.88
CA ARG A 46 12.46 -7.48 7.04
C ARG A 46 12.98 -8.25 8.26
N GLY A 47 14.02 -9.03 8.08
CA GLY A 47 14.63 -9.88 9.10
C GLY A 47 14.31 -11.35 8.91
N LYS A 48 15.25 -12.18 9.34
CA LYS A 48 15.20 -13.63 9.17
C LYS A 48 13.95 -14.25 9.79
N GLY A 49 13.26 -15.12 9.02
CA GLY A 49 12.07 -15.84 9.43
C GLY A 49 10.79 -15.00 9.40
N VAL A 50 10.83 -13.78 8.85
CA VAL A 50 9.62 -12.94 8.66
C VAL A 50 8.77 -13.52 7.55
N PHE A 51 9.35 -14.07 6.49
CA PHE A 51 8.58 -14.69 5.41
C PHE A 51 7.67 -15.81 5.94
N ASP A 52 8.20 -16.75 6.73
CA ASP A 52 7.39 -17.85 7.29
C ASP A 52 6.26 -17.33 8.19
N LYS A 53 6.52 -16.29 8.98
CA LYS A 53 5.49 -15.67 9.82
C LYS A 53 4.38 -15.00 8.98
N VAL A 54 4.76 -14.34 7.89
CA VAL A 54 3.80 -13.73 6.95
C VAL A 54 2.95 -14.80 6.28
N MET A 55 3.54 -15.89 5.81
CA MET A 55 2.80 -17.01 5.21
C MET A 55 1.82 -17.64 6.22
N HIS A 56 2.27 -17.87 7.45
CA HIS A 56 1.40 -18.36 8.53
C HIS A 56 0.23 -17.40 8.83
N ALA A 57 0.49 -16.09 8.86
CA ALA A 57 -0.54 -15.08 9.06
C ALA A 57 -1.59 -15.12 7.93
N MET A 58 -1.15 -15.25 6.68
CA MET A 58 -2.07 -15.40 5.53
C MET A 58 -2.93 -16.65 5.65
N ASP A 59 -2.35 -17.79 6.04
CA ASP A 59 -3.09 -19.04 6.23
C ASP A 59 -4.15 -18.91 7.33
N LEU A 60 -3.80 -18.24 8.44
CA LEU A 60 -4.77 -17.95 9.51
C LEU A 60 -5.89 -17.03 9.02
N MET A 61 -5.56 -15.95 8.33
CA MET A 61 -6.57 -15.02 7.80
C MET A 61 -7.49 -15.71 6.79
N GLN A 62 -6.95 -16.55 5.93
CA GLN A 62 -7.73 -17.37 4.99
C GLN A 62 -8.66 -18.33 5.74
N LYS A 63 -8.15 -19.05 6.75
CA LYS A 63 -8.93 -19.97 7.61
C LYS A 63 -10.13 -19.26 8.26
N TYR A 64 -9.95 -18.02 8.70
CA TYR A 64 -11.00 -17.23 9.35
C TYR A 64 -11.85 -16.40 8.39
N GLY A 65 -11.63 -16.49 7.07
CA GLY A 65 -12.40 -15.79 6.05
C GLY A 65 -12.24 -14.25 6.11
N LEU A 66 -11.08 -13.76 6.56
CA LEU A 66 -10.82 -12.33 6.67
C LEU A 66 -10.49 -11.72 5.31
N LEU A 67 -10.79 -10.44 5.14
CA LEU A 67 -10.38 -9.67 3.97
C LEU A 67 -8.95 -9.16 4.16
N TYR A 68 -8.06 -9.56 3.28
CA TYR A 68 -6.67 -9.12 3.28
C TYR A 68 -6.05 -9.09 1.90
N GLY A 69 -4.99 -8.33 1.79
CA GLY A 69 -4.14 -8.19 0.63
C GLY A 69 -2.69 -8.05 1.04
N THR A 70 -1.85 -7.68 0.10
CA THR A 70 -0.43 -7.41 0.35
C THR A 70 -0.06 -5.97 0.04
N SER A 71 0.93 -5.47 0.76
CA SER A 71 1.61 -4.20 0.51
C SER A 71 3.04 -4.51 0.10
N ILE A 72 3.40 -4.13 -1.11
CA ILE A 72 4.66 -4.50 -1.75
C ILE A 72 5.42 -3.23 -2.11
N CYS A 73 6.57 -3.02 -1.47
CA CYS A 73 7.48 -1.96 -1.88
C CYS A 73 8.47 -2.52 -2.91
N TYR A 74 8.34 -2.08 -4.16
CA TYR A 74 9.24 -2.53 -5.19
C TYR A 74 10.40 -1.57 -5.47
N THR A 75 11.54 -2.14 -5.80
CA THR A 75 12.83 -1.49 -6.01
C THR A 75 13.44 -1.92 -7.34
N SER A 76 14.55 -1.29 -7.74
CA SER A 76 15.36 -1.72 -8.88
C SER A 76 15.82 -3.19 -8.80
N GLN A 77 15.83 -3.79 -7.59
CA GLN A 77 16.34 -5.13 -7.36
C GLN A 77 15.25 -6.20 -7.38
N ASN A 78 14.03 -5.90 -6.90
CA ASN A 78 12.97 -6.92 -6.73
C ASN A 78 11.77 -6.79 -7.68
N TYR A 79 11.69 -5.74 -8.52
CA TYR A 79 10.52 -5.43 -9.35
C TYR A 79 10.05 -6.60 -10.23
N LYS A 80 10.98 -7.39 -10.80
CA LYS A 80 10.62 -8.60 -11.56
C LYS A 80 10.14 -9.73 -10.68
N ALA A 81 10.78 -9.95 -9.54
CA ALA A 81 10.43 -11.02 -8.61
C ALA A 81 9.02 -10.82 -8.04
N VAL A 82 8.67 -9.61 -7.60
CA VAL A 82 7.35 -9.30 -7.01
C VAL A 82 6.21 -9.22 -8.02
N THR A 83 6.51 -9.31 -9.30
CA THR A 83 5.52 -9.37 -10.39
C THR A 83 5.61 -10.66 -11.21
N SER A 84 6.44 -11.62 -10.77
CA SER A 84 6.53 -12.92 -11.42
C SER A 84 5.24 -13.72 -11.26
N ASP A 85 4.94 -14.61 -12.21
CA ASP A 85 3.78 -15.50 -12.11
C ASP A 85 3.87 -16.39 -10.87
N GLU A 86 5.06 -16.89 -10.54
CA GLU A 86 5.31 -17.71 -9.37
C GLU A 86 4.90 -17.00 -8.07
N PHE A 87 5.34 -15.75 -7.90
CA PHE A 87 4.99 -14.96 -6.73
C PHE A 87 3.49 -14.65 -6.66
N ILE A 88 2.89 -14.24 -7.76
CA ILE A 88 1.45 -13.94 -7.82
C ILE A 88 0.60 -15.20 -7.56
N ASP A 89 0.96 -16.33 -8.15
CA ASP A 89 0.22 -17.60 -7.97
C ASP A 89 0.37 -18.09 -6.52
N MET A 90 1.54 -17.93 -5.90
CA MET A 90 1.73 -18.18 -4.47
C MET A 90 0.78 -17.32 -3.63
N LEU A 91 0.71 -16.01 -3.85
CA LEU A 91 -0.18 -15.12 -3.10
C LEU A 91 -1.66 -15.52 -3.27
N ILE A 92 -2.07 -15.84 -4.50
CA ILE A 92 -3.44 -16.29 -4.79
C ILE A 92 -3.76 -17.59 -4.05
N SER A 93 -2.82 -18.54 -4.02
CA SER A 93 -3.00 -19.83 -3.32
C SER A 93 -3.17 -19.66 -1.81
N HIS A 94 -2.53 -18.65 -1.21
CA HIS A 94 -2.73 -18.26 0.17
C HIS A 94 -3.89 -17.28 0.39
N GLY A 95 -4.82 -17.18 -0.54
CA GLY A 95 -6.06 -16.43 -0.36
C GLY A 95 -5.98 -14.92 -0.59
N VAL A 96 -4.83 -14.41 -0.98
CA VAL A 96 -4.68 -12.97 -1.31
C VAL A 96 -5.52 -12.64 -2.54
N ARG A 97 -6.30 -11.56 -2.44
CA ARG A 97 -7.15 -11.07 -3.54
C ARG A 97 -6.81 -9.66 -3.98
N PHE A 98 -5.88 -9.02 -3.31
CA PHE A 98 -5.54 -7.63 -3.51
C PHE A 98 -4.05 -7.39 -3.26
N ASN A 99 -3.34 -6.77 -4.22
CA ASN A 99 -1.97 -6.31 -4.07
C ASN A 99 -1.89 -4.79 -4.21
N TRP A 100 -1.19 -4.16 -3.29
CA TRP A 100 -0.90 -2.74 -3.37
C TRP A 100 0.61 -2.55 -3.57
N TYR A 101 1.00 -2.13 -4.76
CA TYR A 101 2.38 -1.84 -5.14
C TYR A 101 2.74 -0.39 -4.86
N PHE A 102 3.88 -0.18 -4.23
CA PHE A 102 4.45 1.13 -3.94
C PHE A 102 5.87 1.21 -4.49
N HIS A 103 6.19 2.31 -5.16
CA HIS A 103 7.58 2.64 -5.48
C HIS A 103 8.40 2.83 -4.21
N TYR A 104 9.63 2.35 -4.21
CA TYR A 104 10.59 2.74 -3.20
C TYR A 104 10.89 4.25 -3.31
N MET A 105 10.69 4.96 -2.21
CA MET A 105 11.00 6.39 -2.07
C MET A 105 12.23 6.53 -1.16
N PRO A 106 13.34 7.14 -1.62
CA PRO A 106 14.57 7.27 -0.84
C PRO A 106 14.47 8.41 0.19
N ILE A 107 13.65 8.22 1.21
CA ILE A 107 13.37 9.19 2.28
C ILE A 107 13.81 8.61 3.63
N GLY A 108 14.35 9.46 4.51
CA GLY A 108 14.79 9.08 5.85
C GLY A 108 16.25 8.64 5.94
N ASP A 109 16.65 8.21 7.14
CA ASP A 109 18.00 7.72 7.40
C ASP A 109 18.26 6.43 6.63
N GLY A 110 19.43 6.34 6.01
CA GLY A 110 19.81 5.17 5.21
C GLY A 110 19.11 5.07 3.86
N ALA A 111 18.48 6.15 3.37
CA ALA A 111 17.91 6.20 2.03
C ALA A 111 18.98 5.85 0.98
N ASN A 112 18.66 4.88 0.10
CA ASN A 112 19.56 4.42 -0.94
C ASN A 112 18.96 4.69 -2.33
N VAL A 113 19.52 5.63 -3.06
CA VAL A 113 19.05 6.01 -4.40
C VAL A 113 19.23 4.89 -5.44
N ASP A 114 20.14 3.95 -5.22
CA ASP A 114 20.37 2.81 -6.13
C ASP A 114 19.20 1.83 -6.15
N LEU A 115 18.31 1.91 -5.14
CA LEU A 115 17.08 1.14 -5.10
C LEU A 115 15.94 1.74 -5.92
N MET A 116 16.10 2.97 -6.42
CA MET A 116 15.12 3.59 -7.31
C MET A 116 15.08 2.90 -8.67
N LEU A 117 13.90 2.82 -9.26
CA LEU A 117 13.74 2.31 -10.61
C LEU A 117 14.18 3.36 -11.63
N ASN A 118 14.86 2.90 -12.68
CA ASN A 118 15.06 3.70 -13.89
C ASN A 118 13.77 3.76 -14.75
N ALA A 119 13.79 4.52 -15.84
CA ALA A 119 12.64 4.71 -16.71
C ALA A 119 12.12 3.39 -17.31
N GLU A 120 13.03 2.53 -17.81
CA GLU A 120 12.69 1.24 -18.40
C GLU A 120 12.05 0.28 -17.38
N GLN A 121 12.58 0.22 -16.18
CA GLN A 121 12.01 -0.58 -15.09
C GLN A 121 10.63 -0.11 -14.66
N ARG A 122 10.40 1.22 -14.64
CA ARG A 122 9.07 1.78 -14.34
C ARG A 122 8.06 1.43 -15.44
N GLU A 123 8.45 1.54 -16.69
CA GLU A 123 7.62 1.16 -17.82
C GLU A 123 7.24 -0.33 -17.76
N TYR A 124 8.23 -1.19 -17.46
CA TYR A 124 7.96 -2.62 -17.20
C TYR A 124 6.89 -2.82 -16.11
N MET A 125 7.00 -2.13 -14.97
CA MET A 125 6.04 -2.26 -13.88
C MET A 125 4.63 -1.85 -14.31
N ILE A 126 4.49 -0.71 -15.00
CA ILE A 126 3.22 -0.23 -15.53
C ILE A 126 2.56 -1.30 -16.41
N HIS A 127 3.28 -1.85 -17.37
CA HIS A 127 2.75 -2.87 -18.28
C HIS A 127 2.43 -4.17 -17.55
N ARG A 128 3.35 -4.64 -16.70
CA ARG A 128 3.19 -5.91 -16.01
C ARG A 128 2.05 -5.92 -15.00
N VAL A 129 1.89 -4.87 -14.22
CA VAL A 129 0.76 -4.76 -13.27
C VAL A 129 -0.59 -4.72 -14.02
N ARG A 130 -0.65 -4.04 -15.16
CA ARG A 130 -1.84 -4.02 -16.02
C ARG A 130 -2.15 -5.40 -16.61
N GLU A 131 -1.13 -6.14 -17.03
CA GLU A 131 -1.27 -7.51 -17.51
C GLU A 131 -1.81 -8.43 -16.42
N ILE A 132 -1.23 -8.40 -15.20
CA ILE A 132 -1.70 -9.20 -14.07
C ILE A 132 -3.17 -8.88 -13.74
N ARG A 133 -3.56 -7.60 -13.76
CA ARG A 133 -4.91 -7.10 -13.47
C ARG A 133 -5.89 -7.31 -14.64
N GLY A 134 -5.45 -7.69 -15.81
CA GLY A 134 -6.18 -7.69 -17.07
C GLY A 134 -7.58 -8.31 -16.96
N LEU A 135 -8.55 -7.67 -17.65
CA LEU A 135 -9.97 -8.09 -17.65
C LEU A 135 -10.20 -9.43 -18.34
N THR A 136 -9.32 -9.79 -19.27
CA THR A 136 -9.36 -11.06 -20.01
C THR A 136 -8.01 -11.73 -19.91
N GLY A 137 -7.95 -12.88 -19.22
CA GLY A 137 -6.72 -13.64 -19.04
C GLY A 137 -5.79 -13.17 -17.93
N GLY A 138 -6.20 -12.18 -17.15
CA GLY A 138 -5.48 -11.76 -15.95
C GLY A 138 -5.56 -12.78 -14.82
N LYS A 139 -4.73 -12.57 -13.80
CA LYS A 139 -4.75 -13.39 -12.58
C LYS A 139 -5.98 -13.05 -11.71
N GLN A 140 -6.39 -13.97 -10.83
CA GLN A 140 -7.50 -13.76 -9.90
C GLN A 140 -7.09 -12.90 -8.69
N ILE A 141 -6.45 -11.78 -8.95
CA ILE A 141 -5.97 -10.83 -7.96
C ILE A 141 -6.10 -9.41 -8.51
N PHE A 142 -6.60 -8.50 -7.69
CA PHE A 142 -6.65 -7.09 -8.06
C PHE A 142 -5.35 -6.39 -7.63
N CYS A 143 -4.69 -5.71 -8.55
CA CYS A 143 -3.44 -5.00 -8.28
C CYS A 143 -3.62 -3.50 -8.47
N ILE A 144 -3.17 -2.71 -7.50
CA ILE A 144 -3.00 -1.25 -7.62
C ILE A 144 -1.51 -0.94 -7.66
N ASP A 145 -1.10 -0.13 -8.62
CA ASP A 145 0.22 0.52 -8.63
C ASP A 145 0.03 1.97 -8.20
N PHE A 146 0.28 2.25 -6.93
CA PHE A 146 -0.14 3.49 -6.26
C PHE A 146 0.34 4.75 -6.99
N GLN A 147 1.56 4.76 -7.49
CA GLN A 147 2.12 5.92 -8.16
C GLN A 147 1.83 5.97 -9.67
N ASN A 148 1.53 4.84 -10.31
CA ASN A 148 1.35 4.77 -11.77
C ASN A 148 -0.11 4.70 -12.22
N ASP A 149 -1.05 4.46 -11.32
CA ASP A 149 -2.48 4.35 -11.65
C ASP A 149 -3.23 5.70 -11.64
N GLY A 150 -2.51 6.82 -11.58
CA GLY A 150 -3.11 8.16 -11.57
C GLY A 150 -4.05 8.44 -12.73
N GLU A 151 -3.82 7.86 -13.91
CA GLU A 151 -4.68 8.02 -15.09
C GLU A 151 -6.13 7.51 -14.87
N TYR A 152 -6.32 6.50 -14.00
CA TYR A 152 -7.65 5.94 -13.71
C TYR A 152 -8.46 6.76 -12.71
N ILE A 153 -7.84 7.74 -12.07
CA ILE A 153 -8.43 8.55 -10.99
C ILE A 153 -8.26 10.05 -11.24
N ASP A 154 -8.00 10.45 -12.48
CA ASP A 154 -7.76 11.84 -12.88
C ASP A 154 -6.62 12.52 -12.10
N GLY A 155 -5.51 11.82 -11.94
CA GLY A 155 -4.30 12.32 -11.30
C GLY A 155 -4.15 11.92 -9.83
N CYS A 156 -3.49 12.76 -9.03
CA CYS A 156 -3.20 12.47 -7.63
C CYS A 156 -4.42 12.63 -6.72
N ILE A 157 -4.66 11.70 -5.81
CA ILE A 157 -5.75 11.74 -4.81
C ILE A 157 -5.38 12.54 -3.56
N ALA A 158 -4.13 12.96 -3.42
CA ALA A 158 -3.60 13.67 -2.25
C ALA A 158 -4.18 15.10 -2.08
N GLY A 159 -3.73 15.79 -1.05
CA GLY A 159 -4.14 17.16 -0.77
C GLY A 159 -5.58 17.31 -0.29
N GLY A 160 -6.15 16.27 0.31
CA GLY A 160 -7.54 16.28 0.80
C GLY A 160 -8.59 16.09 -0.30
N ARG A 161 -8.18 15.77 -1.53
CA ARG A 161 -9.11 15.46 -2.62
C ARG A 161 -9.87 14.15 -2.34
N GLN A 162 -9.14 13.07 -2.08
CA GLN A 162 -9.66 11.77 -1.63
C GLN A 162 -8.77 11.15 -0.54
N TYR A 163 -7.65 11.77 -0.23
CA TYR A 163 -6.64 11.28 0.68
C TYR A 163 -5.92 12.43 1.37
N ALA A 164 -5.68 12.27 2.65
CA ALA A 164 -4.79 13.08 3.46
C ALA A 164 -4.06 12.16 4.46
N HIS A 165 -2.93 12.59 4.97
CA HIS A 165 -2.16 11.89 5.97
C HIS A 165 -2.23 12.61 7.32
N ILE A 166 -2.31 11.87 8.40
CA ILE A 166 -2.20 12.39 9.77
C ILE A 166 -1.00 11.70 10.40
N ASN A 167 0.02 12.46 10.73
CA ASN A 167 1.23 11.92 11.32
C ASN A 167 1.06 11.62 12.83
N PRO A 168 2.02 10.93 13.48
CA PRO A 168 1.90 10.59 14.90
C PRO A 168 1.79 11.78 15.86
N ALA A 169 2.21 12.99 15.44
CA ALA A 169 2.06 14.22 16.22
C ALA A 169 0.68 14.87 16.05
N GLY A 170 -0.16 14.34 15.16
CA GLY A 170 -1.49 14.87 14.86
C GLY A 170 -1.52 15.92 13.76
N ASP A 171 -0.39 16.20 13.09
CA ASP A 171 -0.36 17.13 11.98
C ASP A 171 -1.03 16.55 10.76
N VAL A 172 -1.87 17.34 10.09
CA VAL A 172 -2.58 16.92 8.88
C VAL A 172 -1.80 17.36 7.65
N GLU A 173 -1.29 16.39 6.92
CA GLU A 173 -0.39 16.53 5.78
C GLU A 173 -1.11 16.18 4.48
N PRO A 174 -0.75 16.78 3.33
CA PRO A 174 -1.36 16.44 2.04
C PRO A 174 -1.17 14.98 1.62
N CYS A 175 -0.03 14.39 1.96
CA CYS A 175 0.36 13.04 1.58
C CYS A 175 1.40 12.49 2.56
N VAL A 176 1.44 11.17 2.73
CA VAL A 176 2.48 10.48 3.53
C VAL A 176 3.92 10.77 3.06
N PHE A 177 4.11 11.23 1.84
CA PHE A 177 5.42 11.63 1.28
C PHE A 177 5.69 13.13 1.37
N ILE A 178 4.79 13.92 1.93
CA ILE A 178 4.89 15.38 2.03
C ILE A 178 4.70 15.79 3.49
N HIS A 179 5.81 16.07 4.17
CA HIS A 179 5.86 16.37 5.61
C HIS A 179 5.72 17.87 5.89
N TYR A 180 4.66 18.49 5.37
CA TYR A 180 4.29 19.87 5.63
C TYR A 180 2.85 19.95 6.09
N SER A 181 2.59 20.71 7.14
CA SER A 181 1.24 20.90 7.69
C SER A 181 1.00 22.37 8.09
N ASN A 182 -0.25 22.79 7.98
CA ASN A 182 -0.74 24.07 8.53
C ASN A 182 -1.71 23.87 9.70
N ALA A 183 -2.00 22.62 10.07
CA ALA A 183 -3.00 22.33 11.07
C ALA A 183 -2.81 20.97 11.74
N ASN A 184 -3.24 20.90 12.98
CA ASN A 184 -3.17 19.70 13.82
C ASN A 184 -4.57 19.29 14.29
N ILE A 185 -4.87 17.97 14.28
CA ILE A 185 -6.17 17.43 14.69
C ILE A 185 -6.46 17.56 16.18
N HIS A 186 -5.46 17.85 17.02
CA HIS A 186 -5.66 18.15 18.44
C HIS A 186 -6.18 19.57 18.67
N GLU A 187 -6.05 20.46 17.67
CA GLU A 187 -6.45 21.85 17.76
C GLU A 187 -7.69 22.18 16.93
N LYS A 188 -7.90 21.45 15.84
CA LYS A 188 -8.97 21.69 14.85
C LYS A 188 -9.64 20.38 14.44
N SER A 189 -10.89 20.46 14.02
CA SER A 189 -11.55 19.31 13.37
C SER A 189 -10.84 18.95 12.05
N LEU A 190 -10.96 17.70 11.63
CA LEU A 190 -10.39 17.24 10.35
C LEU A 190 -10.88 18.11 9.17
N LEU A 191 -12.15 18.47 9.16
CA LEU A 191 -12.71 19.33 8.11
C LEU A 191 -12.05 20.71 8.07
N GLU A 192 -11.81 21.34 9.22
CA GLU A 192 -11.11 22.62 9.30
C GLU A 192 -9.64 22.48 8.87
N CYS A 193 -8.97 21.36 9.20
CA CYS A 193 -7.63 21.08 8.74
C CYS A 193 -7.56 20.98 7.21
N LEU A 194 -8.48 20.28 6.58
CA LEU A 194 -8.55 20.12 5.11
C LEU A 194 -8.93 21.43 4.38
N GLN A 195 -9.41 22.44 5.08
CA GLN A 195 -9.72 23.77 4.53
C GLN A 195 -8.57 24.78 4.68
N GLN A 196 -7.43 24.38 5.22
CA GLN A 196 -6.28 25.28 5.41
C GLN A 196 -5.64 25.66 4.06
N PRO A 197 -4.84 26.74 4.02
CA PRO A 197 -4.24 27.26 2.79
C PRO A 197 -3.46 26.20 1.99
N LEU A 198 -2.71 25.33 2.67
CA LEU A 198 -1.93 24.27 2.03
C LEU A 198 -2.83 23.36 1.19
N PHE A 199 -3.94 22.86 1.75
CA PHE A 199 -4.87 22.01 1.03
C PHE A 199 -5.59 22.73 -0.12
N LYS A 200 -5.92 24.02 0.08
CA LYS A 200 -6.52 24.85 -0.97
C LYS A 200 -5.61 25.02 -2.17
N GLU A 201 -4.29 25.14 -1.95
CA GLU A 201 -3.33 25.20 -3.07
C GLU A 201 -3.31 23.89 -3.86
N TYR A 202 -3.36 22.73 -3.18
CA TYR A 202 -3.48 21.43 -3.87
C TYR A 202 -4.75 21.32 -4.71
N HIS A 203 -5.85 21.94 -4.32
CA HIS A 203 -7.11 21.88 -5.07
C HIS A 203 -7.14 22.80 -6.29
N LYS A 204 -6.34 23.86 -6.35
CA LYS A 204 -6.33 24.82 -7.46
C LYS A 204 -5.87 24.24 -8.79
N GLY A 205 -5.05 23.23 -8.78
CA GLY A 205 -4.46 22.61 -9.98
C GLY A 205 -5.06 21.26 -10.32
N GLN A 206 -6.23 20.91 -9.82
CA GLN A 206 -6.86 19.60 -10.06
C GLN A 206 -7.81 19.61 -11.25
N PRO A 207 -7.83 18.55 -12.09
CA PRO A 207 -6.87 17.45 -12.09
C PRO A 207 -5.47 17.94 -12.47
N PHE A 208 -4.42 17.36 -11.87
CA PHE A 208 -3.06 17.71 -12.25
C PHE A 208 -2.83 17.31 -13.71
N ASN A 209 -2.64 18.29 -14.59
CA ASN A 209 -2.09 18.04 -15.91
C ASN A 209 -0.62 17.66 -15.71
N HIS A 210 -0.33 16.38 -15.84
CA HIS A 210 1.03 15.90 -15.92
C HIS A 210 1.61 16.30 -17.28
N ASN A 211 2.27 17.45 -17.35
CA ASN A 211 3.19 17.80 -18.41
C ASN A 211 4.61 17.55 -17.92
#